data_022ce2ce194d3633389fb9b7eaf3ffd5
#
_entry.id   022ce2ce194d3633389fb9b7eaf3ffd5
#
_cell.length_a   1.000
_cell.length_b   1.000
_cell.length_c   1.000
_cell.angle_alpha   90.00
_cell.angle_beta   90.00
_cell.angle_gamma   90.00
#
_symmetry.space_group_name_H-M   'P 1'
#
loop_
_entity.id
_entity.type
_entity.pdbx_description
1 polymer ?
#
loop_
_entity_poly.entity_id
_entity_poly.type
_entity_poly.pdbx_seq_one_letter_code
_entity_poly.pdbx_strand_id
1 'polypeptide(L)'
;MTKVERKTIQRTASDRSYAGHSVHAAPGVHEYAVTLVQAALPQGGRVLEVGAGCGALAMRLKDAGFDVVPTDLEPPHDWITRLDLDHPELTEETRGPFDIVVCVETLEHVENPRQVLRSIRSMLRVGDRLLVSTPNVTHPHSLLKTVLRGAPVFFGPGHYYQPGHITLLPDWMLTEHVRQAGFDQLEVRTAGSMDYSGLRRLVHRVELRLLRLLGLRAHPADGEGVCVFVTAVAV
;
A
#
# COMPACT_ATOMS: atom_id res chain seq x y z
N MET A 1 9.89 -28.23 21.58
CA MET A 1 9.06 -27.12 21.06
C MET A 1 9.02 -26.03 22.13
N THR A 2 9.88 -25.04 22.01
CA THR A 2 10.03 -23.94 22.98
C THR A 2 8.94 -22.93 22.70
N LYS A 3 8.13 -22.66 23.72
CA LYS A 3 7.10 -21.63 23.73
C LYS A 3 7.80 -20.27 23.59
N VAL A 4 7.75 -19.68 22.40
CA VAL A 4 8.14 -18.27 22.21
C VAL A 4 7.06 -17.43 22.85
N GLU A 5 7.34 -16.85 24.01
CA GLU A 5 6.49 -15.86 24.62
C GLU A 5 6.33 -14.68 23.65
N ARG A 6 5.11 -14.49 23.16
CA ARG A 6 4.72 -13.29 22.40
C ARG A 6 4.78 -12.10 23.36
N LYS A 7 5.94 -11.46 23.46
CA LYS A 7 6.00 -10.09 23.99
C LYS A 7 5.22 -9.22 23.03
N THR A 8 4.03 -8.83 23.47
CA THR A 8 3.24 -7.76 22.85
C THR A 8 4.11 -6.50 22.88
N ILE A 9 4.82 -6.23 21.78
CA ILE A 9 5.43 -4.93 21.58
C ILE A 9 4.24 -3.99 21.37
N GLN A 10 3.83 -3.29 22.42
CA GLN A 10 2.91 -2.17 22.28
C GLN A 10 3.57 -1.20 21.30
N ARG A 11 3.14 -1.26 20.04
CA ARG A 11 3.33 -0.14 19.12
C ARG A 11 2.67 1.04 19.81
N THR A 12 3.43 2.10 20.07
CA THR A 12 2.86 3.43 20.04
C THR A 12 2.30 3.59 18.62
N ALA A 13 1.04 3.16 18.43
CA ALA A 13 0.26 3.57 17.30
C ALA A 13 0.41 5.09 17.28
N SER A 14 0.92 5.66 16.20
CA SER A 14 0.75 7.09 15.99
C SER A 14 -0.76 7.31 16.15
N ASP A 15 -1.21 8.23 17.00
CA ASP A 15 -2.63 8.54 17.27
C ASP A 15 -3.34 9.10 16.02
N ARG A 16 -2.96 8.62 14.82
CA ARG A 16 -3.55 9.06 13.57
C ARG A 16 -4.81 8.27 13.32
N SER A 17 -5.89 9.00 13.25
CA SER A 17 -7.18 8.46 12.88
C SER A 17 -7.85 9.33 11.83
N TYR A 18 -8.78 8.77 11.08
CA TYR A 18 -9.70 9.48 10.21
C TYR A 18 -11.12 8.97 10.45
N ALA A 19 -12.06 9.87 10.69
CA ALA A 19 -13.45 9.54 11.04
C ALA A 19 -13.57 8.49 12.16
N GLY A 20 -12.65 8.50 13.15
CA GLY A 20 -12.61 7.53 14.24
C GLY A 20 -11.90 6.20 13.92
N HIS A 21 -11.43 5.99 12.69
CA HIS A 21 -10.74 4.78 12.25
C HIS A 21 -9.22 4.96 12.25
N SER A 22 -8.49 4.02 12.83
CA SER A 22 -7.02 4.08 12.91
C SER A 22 -6.39 4.04 11.51
N VAL A 23 -5.37 4.89 11.28
CA VAL A 23 -4.59 4.93 10.05
C VAL A 23 -3.29 4.15 10.26
N HIS A 24 -3.13 3.03 9.58
CA HIS A 24 -1.93 2.17 9.68
C HIS A 24 -0.85 2.53 8.66
N ALA A 25 -1.22 3.19 7.56
CA ALA A 25 -0.28 3.65 6.54
C ALA A 25 0.61 4.81 7.00
N ALA A 26 1.72 5.05 6.32
CA ALA A 26 2.60 6.19 6.56
C ALA A 26 1.88 7.54 6.30
N PRO A 27 2.31 8.65 6.95
CA PRO A 27 1.72 9.97 6.72
C PRO A 27 1.70 10.34 5.24
N GLY A 28 0.55 10.83 4.73
CA GLY A 28 0.36 11.25 3.35
C GLY A 28 0.00 10.15 2.36
N VAL A 29 0.06 8.86 2.75
CA VAL A 29 -0.25 7.73 1.86
C VAL A 29 -1.73 7.70 1.48
N HIS A 30 -2.64 7.77 2.45
CA HIS A 30 -4.08 7.76 2.20
C HIS A 30 -4.53 9.00 1.44
N GLU A 31 -4.02 10.19 1.81
CA GLU A 31 -4.33 11.45 1.13
C GLU A 31 -3.91 11.40 -0.34
N TYR A 32 -2.73 10.84 -0.61
CA TYR A 32 -2.25 10.68 -1.98
C TYR A 32 -3.07 9.65 -2.77
N ALA A 33 -3.43 8.52 -2.15
CA ALA A 33 -4.32 7.53 -2.76
C ALA A 33 -5.65 8.15 -3.20
N VAL A 34 -6.30 8.95 -2.33
CA VAL A 34 -7.53 9.68 -2.67
C VAL A 34 -7.32 10.60 -3.87
N THR A 35 -6.21 11.35 -3.92
CA THR A 35 -5.88 12.23 -5.05
C THR A 35 -5.76 11.45 -6.37
N LEU A 36 -5.13 10.26 -6.33
CA LEU A 36 -5.00 9.40 -7.52
C LEU A 36 -6.35 8.83 -7.98
N VAL A 37 -7.20 8.41 -7.04
CA VAL A 37 -8.56 7.93 -7.37
C VAL A 37 -9.41 9.05 -7.96
N GLN A 38 -9.37 10.27 -7.40
CA GLN A 38 -10.07 11.43 -7.95
C GLN A 38 -9.59 11.78 -9.36
N ALA A 39 -8.28 11.71 -9.61
CA ALA A 39 -7.72 11.94 -10.95
C ALA A 39 -8.13 10.83 -11.94
N ALA A 40 -8.24 9.59 -11.49
CA ALA A 40 -8.65 8.44 -12.29
C ALA A 40 -10.16 8.46 -12.62
N LEU A 41 -10.98 8.90 -11.68
CA LEU A 41 -12.45 8.90 -11.75
C LEU A 41 -13.02 10.30 -11.41
N PRO A 42 -12.82 11.33 -12.27
CA PRO A 42 -13.20 12.71 -11.96
C PRO A 42 -14.72 12.92 -11.87
N GLN A 43 -15.52 11.97 -12.33
CA GLN A 43 -16.99 12.00 -12.26
C GLN A 43 -17.55 11.15 -11.11
N GLY A 44 -16.68 10.66 -10.20
CA GLY A 44 -17.05 9.65 -9.23
C GLY A 44 -17.02 8.24 -9.81
N GLY A 45 -17.44 7.25 -9.03
CA GLY A 45 -17.47 5.86 -9.46
C GLY A 45 -17.50 4.88 -8.30
N ARG A 46 -17.54 3.60 -8.64
CA ARG A 46 -17.57 2.52 -7.67
C ARG A 46 -16.17 1.94 -7.44
N VAL A 47 -15.75 1.94 -6.20
CA VAL A 47 -14.40 1.57 -5.74
C VAL A 47 -14.48 0.27 -4.93
N LEU A 48 -13.68 -0.73 -5.28
CA LEU A 48 -13.37 -1.83 -4.39
C LEU A 48 -12.06 -1.51 -3.68
N GLU A 49 -12.07 -1.43 -2.35
CA GLU A 49 -10.85 -1.36 -1.55
C GLU A 49 -10.53 -2.75 -1.01
N VAL A 50 -9.34 -3.26 -1.30
CA VAL A 50 -8.85 -4.54 -0.79
C VAL A 50 -7.74 -4.30 0.24
N GLY A 51 -7.87 -4.93 1.43
CA GLY A 51 -6.99 -4.67 2.56
C GLY A 51 -7.32 -3.36 3.27
N ALA A 52 -8.60 -3.10 3.54
CA ALA A 52 -9.08 -1.83 4.12
C ALA A 52 -8.65 -1.61 5.58
N GLY A 53 -8.18 -2.66 6.29
CA GLY A 53 -7.82 -2.58 7.70
C GLY A 53 -8.96 -2.05 8.54
N CYS A 54 -8.75 -0.95 9.26
CA CYS A 54 -9.80 -0.28 10.05
C CYS A 54 -10.76 0.59 9.21
N GLY A 55 -10.61 0.68 7.89
CA GLY A 55 -11.50 1.42 6.99
C GLY A 55 -11.20 2.92 6.87
N ALA A 56 -10.05 3.39 7.32
CA ALA A 56 -9.72 4.82 7.29
C ALA A 56 -9.59 5.37 5.86
N LEU A 57 -9.08 4.59 4.89
CA LEU A 57 -9.03 5.01 3.48
C LEU A 57 -10.42 4.91 2.85
N ALA A 58 -11.20 3.85 3.15
CA ALA A 58 -12.59 3.74 2.70
C ALA A 58 -13.42 4.97 3.07
N MET A 59 -13.30 5.44 4.33
CA MET A 59 -14.02 6.64 4.77
C MET A 59 -13.57 7.91 4.02
N ARG A 60 -12.26 8.06 3.77
CA ARG A 60 -11.76 9.19 2.96
C ARG A 60 -12.30 9.17 1.53
N LEU A 61 -12.37 7.99 0.92
CA LEU A 61 -12.92 7.82 -0.43
C LEU A 61 -14.44 8.08 -0.45
N LYS A 62 -15.19 7.62 0.56
CA LYS A 62 -16.62 7.93 0.72
C LYS A 62 -16.86 9.45 0.88
N ASP A 63 -16.07 10.11 1.72
CA ASP A 63 -16.14 11.57 1.91
C ASP A 63 -15.74 12.34 0.64
N ALA A 64 -14.92 11.74 -0.22
CA ALA A 64 -14.58 12.26 -1.54
C ALA A 64 -15.66 12.00 -2.61
N GLY A 65 -16.79 11.34 -2.26
CA GLY A 65 -17.95 11.12 -3.11
C GLY A 65 -17.97 9.82 -3.90
N PHE A 66 -17.13 8.83 -3.55
CA PHE A 66 -17.11 7.51 -4.19
C PHE A 66 -18.06 6.52 -3.52
N ASP A 67 -18.62 5.60 -4.31
CA ASP A 67 -19.29 4.38 -3.80
C ASP A 67 -18.22 3.34 -3.48
N VAL A 68 -17.95 3.10 -2.19
CA VAL A 68 -16.83 2.27 -1.74
C VAL A 68 -17.31 0.99 -1.10
N VAL A 69 -16.83 -0.14 -1.63
CA VAL A 69 -16.93 -1.48 -1.01
C VAL A 69 -15.56 -1.81 -0.39
N PRO A 70 -15.41 -1.65 0.93
CA PRO A 70 -14.16 -2.00 1.61
C PRO A 70 -14.14 -3.48 1.95
N THR A 71 -12.97 -4.12 1.77
CA THR A 71 -12.78 -5.52 2.12
C THR A 71 -11.47 -5.74 2.89
N ASP A 72 -11.46 -6.72 3.79
CA ASP A 72 -10.27 -7.11 4.55
C ASP A 72 -10.32 -8.61 4.90
N LEU A 73 -9.18 -9.21 5.20
CA LEU A 73 -9.09 -10.60 5.65
C LEU A 73 -9.75 -10.78 7.03
N GLU A 74 -9.50 -9.86 7.94
CA GLU A 74 -10.02 -9.84 9.31
C GLU A 74 -10.72 -8.51 9.61
N PRO A 75 -11.93 -8.28 9.03
CA PRO A 75 -12.60 -7.00 9.14
C PRO A 75 -12.96 -6.69 10.60
N PRO A 76 -12.52 -5.55 11.16
CA PRO A 76 -12.85 -5.18 12.54
C PRO A 76 -14.26 -4.59 12.69
N HIS A 77 -14.97 -4.34 11.59
CA HIS A 77 -16.29 -3.72 11.55
C HIS A 77 -17.21 -4.44 10.57
N ASP A 78 -18.50 -4.56 10.89
CA ASP A 78 -19.52 -5.26 10.08
C ASP A 78 -19.76 -4.63 8.69
N TRP A 79 -19.36 -3.36 8.49
CA TRP A 79 -19.48 -2.68 7.20
C TRP A 79 -18.29 -2.90 6.26
N ILE A 80 -17.28 -3.65 6.70
CA ILE A 80 -16.14 -4.10 5.89
C ILE A 80 -16.38 -5.56 5.54
N THR A 81 -16.43 -5.90 4.27
CA THR A 81 -16.69 -7.27 3.81
C THR A 81 -15.44 -8.13 3.97
N ARG A 82 -15.60 -9.36 4.45
CA ARG A 82 -14.47 -10.29 4.54
C ARG A 82 -14.05 -10.76 3.16
N LEU A 83 -12.76 -10.62 2.83
CA LEU A 83 -12.15 -11.13 1.61
C LEU A 83 -10.73 -11.62 1.88
N ASP A 84 -10.47 -12.89 1.64
CA ASP A 84 -9.14 -13.48 1.63
C ASP A 84 -8.54 -13.33 0.22
N LEU A 85 -7.46 -12.56 0.08
CA LEU A 85 -6.84 -12.30 -1.23
C LEU A 85 -5.99 -13.48 -1.73
N ASP A 86 -5.50 -14.33 -0.86
CA ASP A 86 -4.77 -15.54 -1.25
C ASP A 86 -5.74 -16.65 -1.73
N HIS A 87 -6.98 -16.65 -1.23
CA HIS A 87 -8.04 -17.60 -1.59
C HIS A 87 -9.39 -16.86 -1.80
N PRO A 88 -9.52 -16.03 -2.85
CA PRO A 88 -10.68 -15.16 -3.00
C PRO A 88 -11.97 -15.93 -3.32
N GLU A 89 -12.88 -15.95 -2.39
CA GLU A 89 -14.28 -16.33 -2.60
C GLU A 89 -15.09 -15.06 -2.83
N LEU A 90 -15.44 -14.79 -4.10
CA LEU A 90 -16.14 -13.56 -4.48
C LEU A 90 -17.64 -13.69 -4.14
N THR A 91 -18.11 -12.81 -3.28
CA THR A 91 -19.53 -12.59 -2.98
C THR A 91 -20.19 -11.71 -4.06
N GLU A 92 -21.50 -11.53 -4.02
CA GLU A 92 -22.18 -10.58 -4.92
C GLU A 92 -21.62 -9.15 -4.78
N GLU A 93 -21.27 -8.72 -3.57
CA GLU A 93 -20.74 -7.39 -3.28
C GLU A 93 -19.35 -7.19 -3.88
N THR A 94 -18.51 -8.24 -3.89
CA THR A 94 -17.11 -8.19 -4.36
C THR A 94 -16.94 -8.61 -5.83
N ARG A 95 -18.01 -9.06 -6.51
CA ARG A 95 -17.97 -9.41 -7.95
C ARG A 95 -17.96 -8.21 -8.89
N GLY A 96 -18.31 -7.04 -8.41
CA GLY A 96 -18.36 -5.82 -9.24
C GLY A 96 -19.70 -5.61 -9.94
N PRO A 97 -19.77 -4.77 -10.98
CA PRO A 97 -18.61 -4.10 -11.60
C PRO A 97 -18.04 -2.98 -10.72
N PHE A 98 -16.72 -2.77 -10.82
CA PHE A 98 -16.00 -1.66 -10.20
C PHE A 98 -15.32 -0.85 -11.28
N ASP A 99 -15.24 0.48 -11.10
CA ASP A 99 -14.51 1.37 -11.99
C ASP A 99 -13.03 1.43 -11.64
N ILE A 100 -12.70 1.12 -10.37
CA ILE A 100 -11.32 0.99 -9.88
C ILE A 100 -11.25 -0.01 -8.72
N VAL A 101 -10.14 -0.76 -8.65
CA VAL A 101 -9.71 -1.48 -7.44
C VAL A 101 -8.55 -0.73 -6.81
N VAL A 102 -8.63 -0.50 -5.50
CA VAL A 102 -7.63 0.15 -4.67
C VAL A 102 -7.03 -0.88 -3.71
N CYS A 103 -5.71 -1.08 -3.78
CA CYS A 103 -4.95 -2.04 -2.97
C CYS A 103 -3.72 -1.31 -2.40
N VAL A 104 -3.88 -0.64 -1.26
CA VAL A 104 -2.87 0.24 -0.67
C VAL A 104 -2.23 -0.41 0.55
N GLU A 105 -0.89 -0.58 0.51
CA GLU A 105 -0.10 -1.18 1.59
C GLU A 105 -0.67 -2.56 2.03
N THR A 106 -0.90 -3.43 1.05
CA THR A 106 -1.55 -4.74 1.25
C THR A 106 -0.75 -5.89 0.62
N LEU A 107 -0.17 -5.68 -0.58
CA LEU A 107 0.52 -6.76 -1.30
C LEU A 107 1.76 -7.30 -0.59
N GLU A 108 2.36 -6.55 0.32
CA GLU A 108 3.46 -7.01 1.18
C GLU A 108 3.04 -8.03 2.23
N HIS A 109 1.74 -8.18 2.48
CA HIS A 109 1.18 -9.09 3.48
C HIS A 109 0.71 -10.43 2.89
N VAL A 110 0.57 -10.53 1.56
CA VAL A 110 0.05 -11.73 0.90
C VAL A 110 1.16 -12.70 0.50
N GLU A 111 0.87 -13.99 0.47
CA GLU A 111 1.83 -15.03 0.07
C GLU A 111 2.11 -14.99 -1.43
N ASN A 112 1.10 -14.71 -2.26
CA ASN A 112 1.23 -14.69 -3.71
C ASN A 112 0.67 -13.41 -4.36
N PRO A 113 1.42 -12.29 -4.35
CA PRO A 113 0.97 -11.03 -4.94
C PRO A 113 0.63 -11.12 -6.43
N ARG A 114 1.27 -12.02 -7.19
CA ARG A 114 0.92 -12.25 -8.59
C ARG A 114 -0.46 -12.87 -8.76
N GLN A 115 -0.83 -13.80 -7.89
CA GLN A 115 -2.16 -14.38 -7.90
C GLN A 115 -3.21 -13.36 -7.49
N VAL A 116 -2.94 -12.57 -6.45
CA VAL A 116 -3.82 -11.47 -6.00
C VAL A 116 -4.09 -10.50 -7.15
N LEU A 117 -3.05 -10.04 -7.86
CA LEU A 117 -3.21 -9.13 -9.01
C LEU A 117 -4.04 -9.74 -10.15
N ARG A 118 -3.90 -11.05 -10.43
CA ARG A 118 -4.75 -11.74 -11.41
C ARG A 118 -6.21 -11.84 -10.93
N SER A 119 -6.43 -12.09 -9.65
CA SER A 119 -7.77 -12.10 -9.04
C SER A 119 -8.40 -10.70 -9.13
N ILE A 120 -7.67 -9.65 -8.80
CA ILE A 120 -8.12 -8.25 -8.97
C ILE A 120 -8.47 -7.97 -10.43
N ARG A 121 -7.62 -8.41 -11.39
CA ARG A 121 -7.89 -8.22 -12.82
C ARG A 121 -9.21 -8.86 -13.25
N SER A 122 -9.54 -10.03 -12.70
CA SER A 122 -10.80 -10.72 -13.01
C SER A 122 -12.07 -10.01 -12.50
N MET A 123 -11.94 -9.07 -11.57
CA MET A 123 -13.03 -8.24 -11.03
C MET A 123 -13.28 -6.97 -11.85
N LEU A 124 -12.42 -6.67 -12.83
CA LEU A 124 -12.41 -5.45 -13.62
C LEU A 124 -12.73 -5.74 -15.09
N ARG A 125 -13.46 -4.85 -15.73
CA ARG A 125 -13.66 -4.84 -17.18
C ARG A 125 -12.46 -4.20 -17.88
N VAL A 126 -12.32 -4.42 -19.15
CA VAL A 126 -11.35 -3.68 -19.98
C VAL A 126 -11.66 -2.18 -19.88
N GLY A 127 -10.63 -1.37 -19.58
CA GLY A 127 -10.74 0.05 -19.37
C GLY A 127 -10.91 0.49 -17.91
N ASP A 128 -11.33 -0.40 -17.00
CA ASP A 128 -11.36 -0.12 -15.57
C ASP A 128 -9.95 0.00 -14.99
N ARG A 129 -9.80 0.53 -13.78
CA ARG A 129 -8.50 0.97 -13.26
C ARG A 129 -8.03 0.15 -12.06
N LEU A 130 -6.72 0.17 -11.86
CA LEU A 130 -6.04 -0.35 -10.68
C LEU A 130 -5.23 0.78 -10.03
N LEU A 131 -5.31 0.88 -8.71
CA LEU A 131 -4.35 1.60 -7.87
C LEU A 131 -3.77 0.62 -6.86
N VAL A 132 -2.46 0.44 -6.87
CA VAL A 132 -1.77 -0.41 -5.90
C VAL A 132 -0.59 0.33 -5.29
N SER A 133 -0.33 0.11 -3.99
CA SER A 133 0.90 0.58 -3.35
C SER A 133 1.56 -0.48 -2.48
N THR A 134 2.85 -0.27 -2.21
CA THR A 134 3.68 -1.09 -1.32
C THR A 134 4.82 -0.24 -0.77
N PRO A 135 5.47 -0.61 0.35
CA PRO A 135 6.62 0.12 0.87
C PRO A 135 7.74 0.27 -0.15
N ASN A 136 8.30 1.47 -0.26
CA ASN A 136 9.38 1.79 -1.18
C ASN A 136 10.72 1.23 -0.66
N VAL A 137 11.05 0.02 -1.07
CA VAL A 137 12.30 -0.65 -0.68
C VAL A 137 13.53 -0.06 -1.37
N THR A 138 13.35 0.70 -2.45
CA THR A 138 14.41 1.41 -3.17
C THR A 138 14.60 2.85 -2.69
N HIS A 139 13.82 3.30 -1.69
CA HIS A 139 14.03 4.57 -1.03
C HIS A 139 15.48 4.66 -0.49
N PRO A 140 16.21 5.78 -0.63
CA PRO A 140 17.62 5.88 -0.22
C PRO A 140 17.90 5.40 1.20
N HIS A 141 17.05 5.75 2.16
CA HIS A 141 17.15 5.27 3.54
C HIS A 141 16.95 3.75 3.66
N SER A 142 16.06 3.13 2.87
CA SER A 142 15.90 1.68 2.79
C SER A 142 17.15 1.00 2.25
N LEU A 143 17.75 1.55 1.18
CA LEU A 143 18.99 1.04 0.61
C LEU A 143 20.14 1.09 1.62
N LEU A 144 20.33 2.24 2.29
CA LEU A 144 21.34 2.38 3.32
C LEU A 144 21.12 1.40 4.47
N LYS A 145 19.88 1.26 4.94
CA LYS A 145 19.54 0.32 6.01
C LYS A 145 19.78 -1.13 5.57
N THR A 146 19.50 -1.47 4.31
CA THR A 146 19.78 -2.80 3.76
C THR A 146 21.27 -3.09 3.77
N VAL A 147 22.11 -2.15 3.32
CA VAL A 147 23.57 -2.31 3.35
C VAL A 147 24.11 -2.45 4.77
N LEU A 148 23.62 -1.67 5.71
CA LEU A 148 24.14 -1.65 7.08
C LEU A 148 23.56 -2.74 7.99
N ARG A 149 22.34 -3.22 7.72
CA ARG A 149 21.58 -4.11 8.62
C ARG A 149 20.96 -5.33 7.95
N GLY A 150 21.16 -5.51 6.65
CA GLY A 150 20.66 -6.65 5.89
C GLY A 150 19.15 -6.63 5.57
N ALA A 151 18.43 -5.54 5.87
CA ALA A 151 17.00 -5.45 5.58
C ALA A 151 16.55 -3.99 5.33
N PRO A 152 15.65 -3.74 4.36
CA PRO A 152 15.12 -2.42 4.09
C PRO A 152 14.22 -1.90 5.22
N VAL A 153 13.80 -0.64 5.11
CA VAL A 153 12.79 -0.06 6.01
C VAL A 153 11.47 -0.82 5.85
N PHE A 154 10.73 -0.98 6.94
CA PHE A 154 9.49 -1.77 7.03
C PHE A 154 9.63 -3.29 6.80
N PHE A 155 10.86 -3.80 6.58
CA PHE A 155 11.14 -5.23 6.49
C PHE A 155 12.19 -5.65 7.53
N GLY A 156 12.19 -6.91 7.88
CA GLY A 156 13.07 -7.50 8.88
C GLY A 156 12.29 -8.36 9.88
N PRO A 157 12.97 -9.06 10.80
CA PRO A 157 12.32 -10.06 11.67
C PRO A 157 11.12 -9.53 12.45
N GLY A 158 11.19 -8.29 12.96
CA GLY A 158 10.06 -7.69 13.68
C GLY A 158 8.86 -7.41 12.79
N HIS A 159 9.07 -6.93 11.58
CA HIS A 159 7.99 -6.62 10.63
C HIS A 159 7.41 -7.87 9.99
N TYR A 160 8.19 -8.95 9.88
CA TYR A 160 7.72 -10.24 9.39
C TYR A 160 6.61 -10.83 10.25
N TYR A 161 6.75 -10.71 11.58
CA TYR A 161 5.74 -11.23 12.51
C TYR A 161 4.61 -10.23 12.81
N GLN A 162 4.90 -8.94 12.74
CA GLN A 162 3.94 -7.88 12.98
C GLN A 162 4.43 -6.56 12.35
N PRO A 163 3.72 -6.02 11.35
CA PRO A 163 2.37 -6.34 10.87
C PRO A 163 2.27 -7.53 9.90
N GLY A 164 3.34 -8.28 9.59
CA GLY A 164 3.29 -9.40 8.65
C GLY A 164 3.77 -9.02 7.24
N HIS A 165 4.83 -8.20 7.12
CA HIS A 165 5.45 -7.89 5.83
C HIS A 165 6.30 -9.08 5.38
N ILE A 166 5.68 -10.02 4.69
CA ILE A 166 6.28 -11.28 4.25
C ILE A 166 6.83 -11.20 2.82
N THR A 167 6.31 -10.29 2.00
CA THR A 167 6.66 -10.18 0.58
C THR A 167 7.29 -8.82 0.28
N LEU A 168 8.52 -8.84 -0.21
CA LEU A 168 9.28 -7.65 -0.58
C LEU A 168 9.13 -7.40 -2.09
N LEU A 169 8.54 -6.25 -2.47
CA LEU A 169 8.24 -5.91 -3.86
C LEU A 169 8.96 -4.61 -4.26
N PRO A 170 10.14 -4.68 -4.89
CA PRO A 170 10.71 -3.52 -5.56
C PRO A 170 9.77 -2.99 -6.66
N ASP A 171 9.81 -1.71 -6.93
CA ASP A 171 8.96 -1.03 -7.91
C ASP A 171 8.96 -1.68 -9.31
N TRP A 172 10.14 -2.07 -9.82
CA TRP A 172 10.26 -2.76 -11.09
C TRP A 172 9.56 -4.13 -11.10
N MET A 173 9.61 -4.85 -9.98
CA MET A 173 8.95 -6.15 -9.83
C MET A 173 7.44 -5.97 -9.71
N LEU A 174 6.98 -4.99 -8.93
CA LEU A 174 5.57 -4.64 -8.82
C LEU A 174 4.98 -4.28 -10.19
N THR A 175 5.65 -3.40 -10.96
CA THR A 175 5.20 -3.02 -12.29
C THR A 175 5.13 -4.20 -13.25
N GLU A 176 6.11 -5.10 -13.21
CA GLU A 176 6.10 -6.29 -14.04
C GLU A 176 4.98 -7.26 -13.64
N HIS A 177 4.73 -7.45 -12.33
CA HIS A 177 3.59 -8.25 -11.86
C HIS A 177 2.25 -7.67 -12.31
N VAL A 178 2.08 -6.35 -12.26
CA VAL A 178 0.88 -5.65 -12.74
C VAL A 178 0.68 -5.86 -14.23
N ARG A 179 1.73 -5.70 -15.07
CA ARG A 179 1.65 -5.98 -16.51
C ARG A 179 1.25 -7.42 -16.81
N GLN A 180 1.91 -8.39 -16.18
CA GLN A 180 1.63 -9.81 -16.40
C GLN A 180 0.26 -10.26 -15.87
N ALA A 181 -0.36 -9.46 -15.00
CA ALA A 181 -1.73 -9.70 -14.58
C ALA A 181 -2.80 -9.19 -15.58
N GLY A 182 -2.42 -8.49 -16.65
CA GLY A 182 -3.33 -7.98 -17.69
C GLY A 182 -3.70 -6.51 -17.50
N PHE A 183 -2.70 -5.71 -17.08
CA PHE A 183 -2.84 -4.25 -17.00
C PHE A 183 -1.79 -3.56 -17.89
N ASP A 184 -2.13 -2.38 -18.38
CA ASP A 184 -1.26 -1.52 -19.18
C ASP A 184 -1.36 -0.05 -18.75
N GLN A 185 -0.71 0.86 -19.47
CA GLN A 185 -0.66 2.30 -19.17
C GLN A 185 -0.21 2.60 -17.73
N LEU A 186 0.84 1.89 -17.28
CA LEU A 186 1.32 2.00 -15.91
C LEU A 186 1.98 3.36 -15.66
N GLU A 187 1.55 4.03 -14.60
CA GLU A 187 2.25 5.18 -14.04
C GLU A 187 2.75 4.84 -12.64
N VAL A 188 4.03 5.15 -12.39
CA VAL A 188 4.70 4.91 -11.11
C VAL A 188 4.98 6.24 -10.43
N ARG A 189 4.58 6.35 -9.18
CA ARG A 189 4.79 7.52 -8.32
C ARG A 189 5.23 7.08 -6.94
N THR A 190 5.78 8.01 -6.15
CA THR A 190 6.07 7.76 -4.75
C THR A 190 5.39 8.80 -3.88
N ALA A 191 4.92 8.39 -2.70
CA ALA A 191 4.33 9.29 -1.72
C ALA A 191 4.52 8.78 -0.30
N GLY A 192 3.99 9.55 0.66
CA GLY A 192 4.17 9.27 2.07
C GLY A 192 5.50 9.77 2.62
N SER A 193 5.58 9.92 3.93
CA SER A 193 6.77 10.39 4.62
C SER A 193 7.07 9.58 5.86
N MET A 194 8.34 9.57 6.28
CA MET A 194 8.70 9.05 7.60
C MET A 194 8.18 9.98 8.69
N ASP A 195 7.61 9.40 9.73
CA ASP A 195 7.16 10.13 10.91
C ASP A 195 8.35 10.48 11.82
N TYR A 196 9.16 11.44 11.36
CA TYR A 196 10.29 11.94 12.13
C TYR A 196 10.01 13.34 12.66
N SER A 197 10.24 13.54 13.95
CA SER A 197 10.14 14.85 14.63
C SER A 197 11.51 15.35 15.10
N GLY A 198 11.63 16.65 15.27
CA GLY A 198 12.81 17.30 15.89
C GLY A 198 14.13 16.96 15.19
N LEU A 199 15.14 16.60 16.00
CA LEU A 199 16.50 16.30 15.53
C LEU A 199 16.56 15.13 14.53
N ARG A 200 15.70 14.10 14.70
CA ARG A 200 15.64 12.95 13.78
C ARG A 200 15.26 13.39 12.37
N ARG A 201 14.35 14.35 12.24
CA ARG A 201 13.96 14.91 10.94
C ARG A 201 15.11 15.66 10.27
N LEU A 202 15.92 16.38 11.04
CA LEU A 202 17.10 17.07 10.52
C LEU A 202 18.16 16.06 10.06
N VAL A 203 18.47 15.06 10.89
CA VAL A 203 19.44 14.01 10.56
C VAL A 203 19.01 13.28 9.28
N HIS A 204 17.73 12.90 9.17
CA HIS A 204 17.22 12.23 7.98
C HIS A 204 17.35 13.10 6.70
N ARG A 205 17.08 14.40 6.78
CA ARG A 205 17.30 15.30 5.63
C ARG A 205 18.77 15.38 5.20
N VAL A 206 19.68 15.42 6.16
CA VAL A 206 21.13 15.43 5.87
C VAL A 206 21.54 14.09 5.24
N GLU A 207 21.06 12.97 5.78
CA GLU A 207 21.25 11.63 5.23
C GLU A 207 20.80 11.55 3.77
N LEU A 208 19.57 11.97 3.46
CA LEU A 208 19.05 11.96 2.10
C LEU A 208 19.89 12.82 1.14
N ARG A 209 20.37 14.00 1.58
CA ARG A 209 21.25 14.85 0.77
C ARG A 209 22.57 14.15 0.47
N LEU A 210 23.19 13.51 1.46
CA LEU A 210 24.45 12.78 1.28
C LEU A 210 24.26 11.58 0.34
N LEU A 211 23.20 10.82 0.51
CA LEU A 211 22.87 9.67 -0.35
C LEU A 211 22.66 10.11 -1.81
N ARG A 212 22.01 11.25 -2.03
CA ARG A 212 21.85 11.83 -3.38
C ARG A 212 23.20 12.26 -3.99
N LEU A 213 24.09 12.86 -3.20
CA LEU A 213 25.43 13.24 -3.64
C LEU A 213 26.26 12.01 -4.03
N LEU A 214 26.03 10.87 -3.38
CA LEU A 214 26.64 9.58 -3.71
C LEU A 214 25.96 8.88 -4.91
N GLY A 215 25.01 9.54 -5.58
CA GLY A 215 24.31 8.98 -6.73
C GLY A 215 23.18 7.98 -6.39
N LEU A 216 22.89 7.75 -5.11
CA LEU A 216 21.74 6.96 -4.67
C LEU A 216 20.48 7.84 -4.80
N ARG A 217 19.80 7.66 -5.92
CA ARG A 217 18.56 8.40 -6.20
C ARG A 217 17.38 7.69 -5.59
N ALA A 218 16.41 8.46 -5.07
CA ALA A 218 15.06 8.00 -4.91
C ALA A 218 14.50 7.61 -6.30
N HIS A 219 13.41 6.86 -6.33
CA HIS A 219 12.77 6.44 -7.58
C HIS A 219 12.71 7.59 -8.61
N PRO A 220 12.97 7.31 -9.91
CA PRO A 220 13.03 8.35 -10.95
C PRO A 220 11.75 9.19 -11.07
N ALA A 221 10.61 8.63 -10.61
CA ALA A 221 9.32 9.25 -10.89
C ALA A 221 9.03 10.50 -10.05
N ASP A 222 9.40 10.63 -8.75
CA ASP A 222 9.09 11.86 -7.98
C ASP A 222 9.70 11.96 -6.58
N GLY A 223 10.74 11.24 -6.28
CA GLY A 223 11.48 11.60 -5.07
C GLY A 223 11.32 10.67 -3.88
N GLU A 224 11.05 11.22 -2.72
CA GLU A 224 11.37 10.65 -1.42
C GLU A 224 10.21 9.96 -0.72
N GLY A 225 9.20 9.53 -1.48
CA GLY A 225 8.06 8.84 -0.89
C GLY A 225 8.44 7.48 -0.31
N VAL A 226 7.93 7.18 0.87
CA VAL A 226 8.19 5.91 1.56
C VAL A 226 7.38 4.75 1.02
N CYS A 227 6.37 5.04 0.19
CA CYS A 227 5.57 4.06 -0.54
C CYS A 227 5.65 4.31 -2.04
N VAL A 228 5.67 3.24 -2.83
CA VAL A 228 5.51 3.26 -4.28
C VAL A 228 4.05 3.06 -4.59
N PHE A 229 3.53 3.85 -5.53
CA PHE A 229 2.19 3.74 -6.09
C PHE A 229 2.28 3.38 -7.57
N VAL A 230 1.46 2.45 -8.00
CA VAL A 230 1.26 2.12 -9.41
C VAL A 230 -0.22 2.29 -9.74
N THR A 231 -0.51 3.13 -10.74
CA THR A 231 -1.83 3.19 -11.38
C THR A 231 -1.74 2.49 -12.73
N ALA A 232 -2.79 1.79 -13.13
CA ALA A 232 -2.83 1.04 -14.38
C ALA A 232 -4.26 0.92 -14.91
N VAL A 233 -4.39 0.52 -16.18
CA VAL A 233 -5.66 0.27 -16.86
C VAL A 233 -5.75 -1.21 -17.21
N ALA A 234 -6.90 -1.83 -16.96
CA ALA A 234 -7.17 -3.22 -17.33
C ALA A 234 -7.28 -3.37 -18.85
N VAL A 235 -6.57 -4.34 -19.45
CA VAL A 235 -6.55 -4.64 -20.88
C VAL A 235 -7.05 -6.03 -21.21
#